data_3165b8abd8a2960aae74479a52d164ef
#
_entry.id   3165b8abd8a2960aae74479a52d164ef
#
_cell.length_a   1.000
_cell.length_b   1.000
_cell.length_c   1.000
_cell.angle_alpha   90.00
_cell.angle_beta   90.00
_cell.angle_gamma   90.00
#
_symmetry.space_group_name_H-M   'P 1'
#
loop_
_entity.id
_entity.type
_entity.pdbx_description
1 polymer ?
#
loop_
_entity_poly.entity_id
_entity_poly.type
_entity_poly.pdbx_seq_one_letter_code
_entity_poly.pdbx_strand_id
1 'polypeptide(L)'
;DKTNQNGYNFVKMVQNYFNSDNGWNIVMNNTNPDVANLGGGYGRDWWYDVLPNCLYYAVSDVFPGVPGAEEIQRTVAEQFYRAGEVLGENYDYSYFDYGTMTPHVNHIPLQQDAAGGHGYVLYSAYRKFGDERYLEGAKQAIRALDNQKESRFYEILLPLGIYTAARLNAEEGTDYDTEKMINWVFDGVTDPKGRYGWGIIQDRWGPYDVSGLQGSITDGGGYAFFMNSVKMVWPLLP
;
A
#
# COMPACT_ATOMS: atom_id res chain seq x y z
N ASP A 1 -15.32 21.75 13.51
CA ASP A 1 -14.05 21.71 12.77
C ASP A 1 -13.81 20.30 12.29
N LYS A 2 -13.77 20.10 10.96
CA LYS A 2 -13.55 18.78 10.35
C LYS A 2 -12.15 18.23 10.65
N THR A 3 -11.20 19.08 11.00
CA THR A 3 -9.82 18.65 11.35
C THR A 3 -9.70 18.13 12.78
N ASN A 4 -10.76 18.25 13.59
CA ASN A 4 -10.77 17.81 14.97
C ASN A 4 -12.03 16.98 15.24
N GLN A 5 -11.85 15.70 15.43
CA GLN A 5 -12.91 14.76 15.77
C GLN A 5 -12.73 14.25 17.20
N ASN A 6 -13.67 14.53 18.07
CA ASN A 6 -13.60 14.15 19.49
C ASN A 6 -12.32 14.61 20.21
N GLY A 7 -11.80 15.79 19.87
CA GLY A 7 -10.55 16.31 20.42
C GLY A 7 -9.27 15.84 19.72
N TYR A 8 -9.36 14.99 18.70
CA TYR A 8 -8.20 14.46 17.97
C TYR A 8 -8.09 15.04 16.58
N ASN A 9 -6.89 15.41 16.18
CA ASN A 9 -6.55 15.77 14.81
C ASN A 9 -5.79 14.58 14.18
N PHE A 10 -6.51 13.76 13.44
CA PHE A 10 -5.96 12.52 12.88
C PHE A 10 -4.85 12.78 11.86
N VAL A 11 -4.93 13.87 11.09
CA VAL A 11 -3.86 14.23 10.15
C VAL A 11 -2.57 14.53 10.91
N LYS A 12 -2.63 15.37 11.96
CA LYS A 12 -1.45 15.64 12.79
C LYS A 12 -0.91 14.41 13.49
N MET A 13 -1.78 13.50 13.90
CA MET A 13 -1.33 12.23 14.51
C MET A 13 -0.50 11.42 13.53
N VAL A 14 -0.90 11.34 12.26
CA VAL A 14 -0.13 10.65 11.23
C VAL A 14 1.12 11.44 10.86
N GLN A 15 1.07 12.78 10.83
CA GLN A 15 2.23 13.64 10.57
C GLN A 15 3.40 13.39 11.55
N ASN A 16 3.12 12.98 12.78
CA ASN A 16 4.16 12.65 13.76
C ASN A 16 5.05 11.47 13.33
N TYR A 17 4.61 10.69 12.35
CA TYR A 17 5.35 9.58 11.77
C TYR A 17 6.08 9.94 10.47
N PHE A 18 6.01 11.21 10.05
CA PHE A 18 6.84 11.67 8.94
C PHE A 18 8.31 11.70 9.35
N ASN A 19 9.15 11.03 8.60
CA ASN A 19 10.58 10.90 8.87
C ASN A 19 11.40 11.59 7.79
N SER A 20 12.00 12.72 8.15
CA SER A 20 12.94 13.45 7.30
C SER A 20 14.40 13.30 7.74
N ASP A 21 14.64 12.89 8.99
CA ASP A 21 15.96 12.95 9.62
C ASP A 21 16.96 11.99 9.01
N ASN A 22 16.51 10.84 8.52
CA ASN A 22 17.35 9.85 7.85
C ASN A 22 17.30 9.94 6.30
N GLY A 23 16.69 10.98 5.75
CA GLY A 23 16.55 11.17 4.30
C GLY A 23 15.44 10.33 3.66
N TRP A 24 14.65 9.60 4.42
CA TRP A 24 13.55 8.80 3.90
C TRP A 24 12.41 9.64 3.33
N ASN A 25 12.08 10.76 4.00
CA ASN A 25 11.08 11.73 3.54
C ASN A 25 9.71 11.12 3.25
N ILE A 26 9.29 10.15 4.02
CA ILE A 26 8.00 9.49 3.97
C ILE A 26 7.37 9.37 5.35
N VAL A 27 6.08 9.09 5.40
CA VAL A 27 5.40 8.69 6.64
C VAL A 27 5.74 7.22 6.90
N MET A 28 6.33 6.94 8.05
CA MET A 28 6.82 5.61 8.41
C MET A 28 6.00 5.01 9.54
N ASN A 29 5.94 3.69 9.59
CA ASN A 29 5.31 2.97 10.69
C ASN A 29 6.01 3.24 12.04
N ASN A 30 7.29 3.54 12.03
CA ASN A 30 8.07 3.86 13.21
C ASN A 30 9.14 4.89 12.90
N THR A 31 9.23 5.93 13.71
CA THR A 31 10.22 7.00 13.60
C THR A 31 11.41 6.84 14.56
N ASN A 32 11.47 5.75 15.33
CA ASN A 32 12.64 5.46 16.13
C ASN A 32 13.86 5.25 15.22
N PRO A 33 14.96 6.01 15.38
CA PRO A 33 16.13 5.91 14.51
C PRO A 33 16.71 4.50 14.40
N ASP A 34 16.71 3.73 15.49
CA ASP A 34 17.24 2.37 15.50
C ASP A 34 16.38 1.42 14.64
N VAL A 35 15.07 1.61 14.64
CA VAL A 35 14.13 0.83 13.85
C VAL A 35 14.06 1.34 12.41
N ALA A 36 14.07 2.66 12.23
CA ALA A 36 14.08 3.28 10.91
C ALA A 36 15.33 2.86 10.09
N ASN A 37 16.48 2.73 10.74
CA ASN A 37 17.69 2.23 10.09
C ASN A 37 17.60 0.76 9.64
N LEU A 38 16.64 0.02 10.16
CA LEU A 38 16.34 -1.34 9.69
C LEU A 38 15.42 -1.35 8.46
N GLY A 39 14.93 -0.20 8.05
CA GLY A 39 13.98 -0.03 6.95
C GLY A 39 12.62 -0.64 7.29
N GLY A 40 11.64 0.22 7.57
CA GLY A 40 10.28 -0.18 7.94
C GLY A 40 10.15 -0.97 9.24
N GLY A 41 9.15 -0.72 9.99
CA GLY A 41 8.94 -1.08 11.41
C GLY A 41 9.35 -2.46 11.88
N TYR A 42 9.12 -3.51 11.13
CA TYR A 42 9.42 -4.87 11.55
C TYR A 42 10.28 -5.62 10.55
N GLY A 43 11.58 -5.33 10.57
CA GLY A 43 12.49 -6.16 9.81
C GLY A 43 12.40 -5.98 8.30
N ARG A 44 12.08 -4.78 7.85
CA ARG A 44 12.17 -4.42 6.44
C ARG A 44 11.12 -5.11 5.58
N ASP A 45 9.87 -4.89 5.92
CA ASP A 45 8.69 -5.29 5.20
C ASP A 45 8.11 -4.06 4.48
N TRP A 46 7.98 -4.13 3.18
CA TRP A 46 7.61 -2.99 2.33
C TRP A 46 6.23 -2.42 2.66
N TRP A 47 5.32 -3.26 3.08
CA TRP A 47 3.98 -2.87 3.51
C TRP A 47 3.99 -1.77 4.58
N TYR A 48 4.92 -1.86 5.55
CA TYR A 48 5.03 -0.87 6.63
C TYR A 48 5.50 0.50 6.17
N ASP A 49 6.16 0.58 5.02
CA ASP A 49 6.62 1.85 4.45
C ASP A 49 5.60 2.44 3.47
N VAL A 50 4.80 1.62 2.79
CA VAL A 50 3.84 2.06 1.78
C VAL A 50 2.49 2.44 2.38
N LEU A 51 1.90 1.57 3.22
CA LEU A 51 0.56 1.79 3.76
C LEU A 51 0.41 3.11 4.55
N PRO A 52 1.35 3.51 5.42
CA PRO A 52 1.21 4.77 6.14
C PRO A 52 1.06 5.98 5.22
N ASN A 53 1.71 5.97 4.06
CA ASN A 53 1.61 7.04 3.08
C ASN A 53 0.26 7.03 2.34
N CYS A 54 -0.26 5.85 2.02
CA CYS A 54 -1.63 5.72 1.49
C CYS A 54 -2.65 6.28 2.49
N LEU A 55 -2.53 5.90 3.76
CA LEU A 55 -3.41 6.39 4.83
C LEU A 55 -3.27 7.90 5.04
N TYR A 56 -2.06 8.43 4.94
CA TYR A 56 -1.84 9.87 5.08
C TYR A 56 -2.55 10.67 3.99
N TYR A 57 -2.50 10.22 2.73
CA TYR A 57 -3.26 10.82 1.65
C TYR A 57 -4.76 10.71 1.91
N ALA A 58 -5.26 9.52 2.21
CA ALA A 58 -6.68 9.30 2.46
C ALA A 58 -7.22 10.15 3.61
N VAL A 59 -6.53 10.19 4.76
CA VAL A 59 -7.00 10.96 5.92
C VAL A 59 -6.89 12.47 5.68
N SER A 60 -5.88 12.92 4.95
CA SER A 60 -5.71 14.34 4.61
C SER A 60 -6.80 14.85 3.64
N ASP A 61 -7.31 13.98 2.78
CA ASP A 61 -8.42 14.32 1.89
C ASP A 61 -9.75 14.42 2.64
N VAL A 62 -9.96 13.57 3.65
CA VAL A 62 -11.14 13.64 4.53
C VAL A 62 -11.10 14.87 5.44
N PHE A 63 -9.91 15.27 5.89
CA PHE A 63 -9.69 16.40 6.82
C PHE A 63 -8.74 17.44 6.21
N PRO A 64 -9.16 18.19 5.20
CA PRO A 64 -8.31 19.16 4.52
C PRO A 64 -7.96 20.37 5.38
N GLY A 65 -6.89 21.08 4.98
CA GLY A 65 -6.51 22.37 5.58
C GLY A 65 -5.68 22.26 6.87
N VAL A 66 -5.15 21.08 7.18
CA VAL A 66 -4.22 20.93 8.30
C VAL A 66 -2.85 21.53 7.94
N PRO A 67 -2.30 22.43 8.76
CA PRO A 67 -1.00 23.05 8.48
C PRO A 67 0.12 22.01 8.29
N GLY A 68 0.92 22.20 7.25
CA GLY A 68 2.04 21.32 6.87
C GLY A 68 1.64 20.06 6.10
N ALA A 69 0.33 19.74 5.99
CA ALA A 69 -0.10 18.51 5.34
C ALA A 69 0.28 18.47 3.86
N GLU A 70 0.07 19.56 3.13
CA GLU A 70 0.41 19.62 1.70
C GLU A 70 1.92 19.51 1.43
N GLU A 71 2.73 20.13 2.28
CA GLU A 71 4.19 20.06 2.16
C GLU A 71 4.68 18.61 2.31
N ILE A 72 4.18 17.91 3.34
CA ILE A 72 4.51 16.51 3.55
C ILE A 72 3.99 15.65 2.39
N GLN A 73 2.77 15.88 1.91
CA GLN A 73 2.23 15.13 0.77
C GLN A 73 3.08 15.32 -0.49
N ARG A 74 3.55 16.55 -0.79
CA ARG A 74 4.46 16.80 -1.92
C ARG A 74 5.78 16.09 -1.75
N THR A 75 6.35 16.11 -0.55
CA THR A 75 7.61 15.44 -0.23
C THR A 75 7.48 13.92 -0.39
N VAL A 76 6.40 13.35 0.12
CA VAL A 76 6.07 11.92 -0.05
C VAL A 76 5.90 11.56 -1.53
N ALA A 77 5.12 12.35 -2.26
CA ALA A 77 4.92 12.11 -3.71
C ALA A 77 6.24 12.09 -4.48
N GLU A 78 7.12 13.04 -4.20
CA GLU A 78 8.44 13.10 -4.84
C GLU A 78 9.31 11.89 -4.50
N GLN A 79 9.27 11.40 -3.23
CA GLN A 79 9.99 10.19 -2.85
C GLN A 79 9.45 8.94 -3.56
N PHE A 80 8.13 8.81 -3.64
CA PHE A 80 7.48 7.69 -4.34
C PHE A 80 7.73 7.76 -5.85
N TYR A 81 7.73 8.95 -6.43
CA TYR A 81 8.09 9.15 -7.83
C TYR A 81 9.54 8.71 -8.12
N ARG A 82 10.50 9.18 -7.33
CA ARG A 82 11.91 8.78 -7.45
C ARG A 82 12.11 7.29 -7.25
N ALA A 83 11.39 6.67 -6.32
CA ALA A 83 11.41 5.23 -6.14
C ALA A 83 10.85 4.51 -7.39
N GLY A 84 9.77 5.02 -7.98
CA GLY A 84 9.20 4.53 -9.23
C GLY A 84 10.18 4.58 -10.40
N GLU A 85 10.96 5.65 -10.53
CA GLU A 85 12.00 5.77 -11.55
C GLU A 85 13.09 4.67 -11.43
N VAL A 86 13.42 4.26 -10.21
CA VAL A 86 14.36 3.16 -9.96
C VAL A 86 13.74 1.80 -10.21
N LEU A 87 12.51 1.61 -9.76
CA LEU A 87 11.79 0.33 -9.84
C LEU A 87 11.34 -0.01 -11.28
N GLY A 88 10.99 1.01 -12.05
CA GLY A 88 10.33 0.79 -13.33
C GLY A 88 9.04 -0.01 -13.16
N GLU A 89 8.94 -1.14 -13.84
CA GLU A 89 7.84 -2.10 -13.69
C GLU A 89 8.24 -3.34 -12.88
N ASN A 90 9.36 -3.31 -12.17
CA ASN A 90 9.81 -4.42 -11.35
C ASN A 90 9.60 -4.14 -9.86
N TYR A 91 8.64 -4.84 -9.26
CA TYR A 91 8.34 -4.81 -7.83
C TYR A 91 8.63 -6.16 -7.15
N ASP A 92 9.51 -6.99 -7.72
CA ASP A 92 9.91 -8.30 -7.17
C ASP A 92 10.91 -8.14 -6.02
N TYR A 93 10.51 -7.40 -4.99
CA TYR A 93 11.33 -7.09 -3.82
C TYR A 93 10.56 -7.26 -2.52
N SER A 94 11.29 -7.44 -1.41
CA SER A 94 10.72 -7.52 -0.07
C SER A 94 10.50 -6.15 0.56
N TYR A 95 11.37 -5.18 0.23
CA TYR A 95 11.27 -3.80 0.68
C TYR A 95 12.09 -2.85 -0.22
N PHE A 96 11.88 -1.56 -0.02
CA PHE A 96 12.61 -0.50 -0.70
C PHE A 96 13.18 0.48 0.33
N ASP A 97 14.46 0.79 0.23
CA ASP A 97 15.09 1.81 1.05
C ASP A 97 14.93 3.19 0.37
N TYR A 98 14.00 3.99 0.88
CA TYR A 98 13.71 5.32 0.34
C TYR A 98 14.81 6.33 0.63
N GLY A 99 15.67 6.11 1.62
CA GLY A 99 16.81 6.97 1.92
C GLY A 99 17.93 6.82 0.89
N THR A 100 18.18 5.59 0.46
CA THR A 100 19.22 5.25 -0.54
C THR A 100 18.68 5.00 -1.94
N MET A 101 17.37 5.01 -2.12
CA MET A 101 16.68 4.65 -3.37
C MET A 101 17.09 3.28 -3.89
N THR A 102 17.08 2.27 -3.02
CA THR A 102 17.56 0.93 -3.37
C THR A 102 16.54 -0.15 -3.02
N PRO A 103 16.14 -1.00 -3.98
CA PRO A 103 15.29 -2.16 -3.71
C PRO A 103 16.08 -3.33 -3.10
N HIS A 104 15.43 -4.11 -2.25
CA HIS A 104 16.06 -5.21 -1.54
C HIS A 104 15.18 -6.46 -1.46
N VAL A 105 15.85 -7.62 -1.41
CA VAL A 105 15.25 -8.91 -1.08
C VAL A 105 15.87 -9.43 0.21
N ASN A 106 15.04 -9.90 1.13
CA ASN A 106 15.45 -10.51 2.39
C ASN A 106 14.61 -11.79 2.65
N HIS A 107 14.49 -12.22 3.91
CA HIS A 107 13.71 -13.39 4.30
C HIS A 107 12.18 -13.14 4.30
N ILE A 108 11.75 -11.87 4.17
CA ILE A 108 10.34 -11.52 4.03
C ILE A 108 9.90 -11.82 2.59
N PRO A 109 8.67 -12.25 2.35
CA PRO A 109 8.14 -12.48 1.01
C PRO A 109 8.27 -11.28 0.10
N LEU A 110 8.33 -11.53 -1.20
CA LEU A 110 8.25 -10.48 -2.20
C LEU A 110 6.85 -9.83 -2.15
N GLN A 111 6.81 -8.51 -2.13
CA GLN A 111 5.58 -7.73 -1.96
C GLN A 111 5.26 -6.92 -3.22
N GLN A 112 4.96 -7.62 -4.30
CA GLN A 112 4.67 -6.99 -5.59
C GLN A 112 3.42 -6.09 -5.56
N ASP A 113 2.51 -6.31 -4.61
CA ASP A 113 1.34 -5.45 -4.42
C ASP A 113 1.68 -4.06 -3.87
N ALA A 114 2.92 -3.83 -3.43
CA ALA A 114 3.45 -2.48 -3.16
C ALA A 114 3.30 -1.55 -4.38
N ALA A 115 3.31 -2.08 -5.60
CA ALA A 115 2.99 -1.34 -6.81
C ALA A 115 1.59 -0.68 -6.74
N GLY A 116 0.61 -1.38 -6.16
CA GLY A 116 -0.73 -0.83 -5.93
C GLY A 116 -0.73 0.38 -5.00
N GLY A 117 0.04 0.31 -3.91
CA GLY A 117 0.21 1.43 -2.98
C GLY A 117 0.96 2.61 -3.59
N HIS A 118 2.02 2.35 -4.37
CA HIS A 118 2.73 3.39 -5.14
C HIS A 118 1.79 4.09 -6.12
N GLY A 119 1.02 3.31 -6.89
CA GLY A 119 0.02 3.86 -7.80
C GLY A 119 -0.98 4.75 -7.08
N TYR A 120 -1.50 4.30 -5.93
CA TYR A 120 -2.45 5.08 -5.13
C TYR A 120 -1.88 6.41 -4.65
N VAL A 121 -0.68 6.42 -4.07
CA VAL A 121 -0.01 7.64 -3.58
C VAL A 121 0.22 8.62 -4.72
N LEU A 122 0.79 8.15 -5.82
CA LEU A 122 1.13 9.00 -6.97
C LEU A 122 -0.12 9.53 -7.68
N TYR A 123 -1.15 8.70 -7.85
CA TYR A 123 -2.40 9.17 -8.46
C TYR A 123 -3.13 10.19 -7.57
N SER A 124 -3.14 9.96 -6.26
CA SER A 124 -3.68 10.92 -5.31
C SER A 124 -2.91 12.25 -5.35
N ALA A 125 -1.59 12.19 -5.48
CA ALA A 125 -0.76 13.38 -5.64
C ALA A 125 -1.04 14.12 -6.95
N TYR A 126 -1.17 13.41 -8.08
CA TYR A 126 -1.57 14.00 -9.35
C TYR A 126 -2.92 14.71 -9.24
N ARG A 127 -3.92 14.04 -8.71
CA ARG A 127 -5.26 14.61 -8.49
C ARG A 127 -5.25 15.87 -7.64
N LYS A 128 -4.35 15.96 -6.70
CA LYS A 128 -4.24 17.10 -5.79
C LYS A 128 -3.40 18.25 -6.37
N PHE A 129 -2.31 17.92 -7.02
CA PHE A 129 -1.27 18.89 -7.39
C PHE A 129 -1.18 19.16 -8.89
N GLY A 130 -1.75 18.32 -9.75
CA GLY A 130 -1.73 18.48 -11.21
C GLY A 130 -0.37 18.23 -11.85
N ASP A 131 0.56 17.55 -11.19
CA ASP A 131 1.88 17.24 -11.77
C ASP A 131 1.81 15.94 -12.57
N GLU A 132 1.96 16.05 -13.90
CA GLU A 132 1.87 14.93 -14.84
C GLU A 132 2.91 13.83 -14.57
N ARG A 133 4.03 14.14 -13.94
CA ARG A 133 5.02 13.13 -13.56
C ARG A 133 4.43 12.10 -12.60
N TYR A 134 3.57 12.55 -11.69
CA TYR A 134 2.89 11.66 -10.75
C TYR A 134 1.83 10.80 -11.44
N LEU A 135 1.16 11.32 -12.45
CA LEU A 135 0.23 10.52 -13.26
C LEU A 135 0.96 9.41 -14.00
N GLU A 136 2.06 9.74 -14.68
CA GLU A 136 2.85 8.74 -15.40
C GLU A 136 3.49 7.72 -14.45
N GLY A 137 3.97 8.16 -13.29
CA GLY A 137 4.46 7.25 -12.25
C GLY A 137 3.36 6.33 -11.69
N ALA A 138 2.14 6.83 -11.52
CA ALA A 138 0.99 6.02 -11.11
C ALA A 138 0.64 4.97 -12.17
N LYS A 139 0.57 5.37 -13.45
CA LYS A 139 0.33 4.45 -14.57
C LYS A 139 1.41 3.38 -14.66
N GLN A 140 2.66 3.73 -14.46
CA GLN A 140 3.78 2.78 -14.45
C GLN A 140 3.65 1.75 -13.32
N ALA A 141 3.36 2.20 -12.11
CA ALA A 141 3.18 1.32 -10.96
C ALA A 141 1.98 0.37 -11.13
N ILE A 142 0.84 0.88 -11.62
CA ILE A 142 -0.34 0.05 -11.86
C ILE A 142 -0.09 -0.93 -13.02
N ARG A 143 0.67 -0.55 -14.04
CA ARG A 143 1.08 -1.47 -15.12
C ARG A 143 1.96 -2.60 -14.58
N ALA A 144 2.87 -2.31 -13.65
CA ALA A 144 3.66 -3.34 -12.97
C ALA A 144 2.76 -4.35 -12.23
N LEU A 145 1.71 -3.87 -11.57
CA LEU A 145 0.72 -4.72 -10.90
C LEU A 145 -0.09 -5.53 -11.92
N ASP A 146 -0.55 -4.90 -12.99
CA ASP A 146 -1.33 -5.55 -14.04
C ASP A 146 -0.53 -6.61 -14.82
N ASN A 147 0.76 -6.44 -14.98
CA ASN A 147 1.63 -7.40 -15.62
C ASN A 147 1.88 -8.68 -14.81
N GLN A 148 1.51 -8.71 -13.52
CA GLN A 148 1.64 -9.92 -12.70
C GLN A 148 0.76 -11.07 -13.27
N LYS A 149 1.30 -12.29 -13.21
CA LYS A 149 0.64 -13.49 -13.74
C LYS A 149 -0.10 -14.31 -12.71
N GLU A 150 0.17 -14.05 -11.45
CA GLU A 150 -0.42 -14.73 -10.29
C GLU A 150 -0.86 -13.70 -9.28
N SER A 151 -1.80 -14.05 -8.41
CA SER A 151 -2.20 -13.19 -7.31
C SER A 151 -0.98 -12.80 -6.49
N ARG A 152 -0.79 -11.51 -6.27
CA ARG A 152 0.25 -10.94 -5.41
C ARG A 152 -0.37 -10.28 -4.17
N PHE A 153 -1.56 -10.74 -3.83
CA PHE A 153 -2.29 -10.22 -2.69
C PHE A 153 -1.54 -10.53 -1.39
N TYR A 154 -1.08 -9.49 -0.73
CA TYR A 154 -0.48 -9.57 0.59
C TYR A 154 -1.40 -8.94 1.64
N GLU A 155 -1.80 -7.70 1.43
CA GLU A 155 -2.80 -7.00 2.24
C GLU A 155 -3.52 -5.92 1.41
N ILE A 156 -3.92 -4.84 2.04
CA ILE A 156 -4.71 -3.73 1.46
C ILE A 156 -4.04 -3.04 0.26
N LEU A 157 -2.76 -3.24 0.02
CA LEU A 157 -2.06 -2.58 -1.09
C LEU A 157 -2.60 -3.00 -2.45
N LEU A 158 -2.95 -4.29 -2.62
CA LEU A 158 -3.63 -4.74 -3.84
C LEU A 158 -5.02 -4.09 -4.00
N PRO A 159 -5.93 -4.10 -3.02
CA PRO A 159 -7.20 -3.36 -3.11
C PRO A 159 -7.05 -1.88 -3.44
N LEU A 160 -6.07 -1.17 -2.87
CA LEU A 160 -5.77 0.22 -3.23
C LEU A 160 -5.31 0.35 -4.69
N GLY A 161 -4.52 -0.62 -5.17
CA GLY A 161 -4.10 -0.70 -6.56
C GLY A 161 -5.28 -0.91 -7.51
N ILE A 162 -6.23 -1.78 -7.15
CA ILE A 162 -7.46 -2.02 -7.92
C ILE A 162 -8.30 -0.74 -8.01
N TYR A 163 -8.51 -0.06 -6.89
CA TYR A 163 -9.19 1.23 -6.87
C TYR A 163 -8.51 2.23 -7.82
N THR A 164 -7.20 2.32 -7.77
CA THR A 164 -6.42 3.22 -8.62
C THR A 164 -6.51 2.82 -10.10
N ALA A 165 -6.41 1.52 -10.41
CA ALA A 165 -6.57 1.00 -11.76
C ALA A 165 -7.94 1.35 -12.35
N ALA A 166 -9.01 1.13 -11.57
CA ALA A 166 -10.37 1.48 -11.99
C ALA A 166 -10.53 2.98 -12.26
N ARG A 167 -9.92 3.83 -11.41
CA ARG A 167 -9.93 5.29 -11.61
C ARG A 167 -9.16 5.67 -12.87
N LEU A 168 -7.97 5.13 -13.09
CA LEU A 168 -7.18 5.38 -14.30
C LEU A 168 -7.92 4.92 -15.55
N ASN A 169 -8.58 3.77 -15.53
CA ASN A 169 -9.40 3.31 -16.65
C ASN A 169 -10.54 4.29 -16.97
N ALA A 170 -11.22 4.79 -15.92
CA ALA A 170 -12.36 5.69 -16.09
C ALA A 170 -11.97 7.12 -16.47
N GLU A 171 -10.89 7.65 -15.91
CA GLU A 171 -10.52 9.07 -15.98
C GLU A 171 -9.42 9.34 -17.02
N GLU A 172 -8.53 8.37 -17.25
CA GLU A 172 -7.35 8.52 -18.11
C GLU A 172 -7.38 7.61 -19.34
N GLY A 173 -8.45 6.81 -19.50
CA GLY A 173 -8.66 5.95 -20.67
C GLY A 173 -7.67 4.78 -20.78
N THR A 174 -7.12 4.32 -19.66
CA THR A 174 -6.35 3.07 -19.59
C THR A 174 -7.27 1.85 -19.61
N ASP A 175 -6.73 0.65 -19.73
CA ASP A 175 -7.48 -0.61 -19.82
C ASP A 175 -6.90 -1.73 -18.92
N TYR A 176 -6.46 -1.37 -17.73
CA TYR A 176 -5.97 -2.34 -16.76
C TYR A 176 -7.02 -3.39 -16.39
N ASP A 177 -6.61 -4.65 -16.26
CA ASP A 177 -7.49 -5.78 -15.97
C ASP A 177 -7.91 -5.81 -14.50
N THR A 178 -8.88 -4.97 -14.15
CA THR A 178 -9.41 -4.87 -12.79
C THR A 178 -10.17 -6.12 -12.37
N GLU A 179 -10.77 -6.87 -13.30
CA GLU A 179 -11.46 -8.13 -13.00
C GLU A 179 -10.47 -9.18 -12.49
N LYS A 180 -9.36 -9.36 -13.19
CA LYS A 180 -8.27 -10.24 -12.76
C LYS A 180 -7.78 -9.88 -11.34
N MET A 181 -7.53 -8.60 -11.11
CA MET A 181 -7.02 -8.13 -9.81
C MET A 181 -8.06 -8.31 -8.69
N ILE A 182 -9.35 -8.09 -8.94
CA ILE A 182 -10.43 -8.34 -7.98
C ILE A 182 -10.49 -9.82 -7.64
N ASN A 183 -10.42 -10.70 -8.64
CA ASN A 183 -10.40 -12.14 -8.40
C ASN A 183 -9.23 -12.53 -7.49
N TRP A 184 -8.07 -11.92 -7.64
CA TRP A 184 -6.94 -12.18 -6.73
C TRP A 184 -7.22 -11.85 -5.27
N VAL A 185 -8.08 -10.88 -4.97
CA VAL A 185 -8.46 -10.54 -3.60
C VAL A 185 -9.38 -11.60 -3.01
N PHE A 186 -10.26 -12.20 -3.84
CA PHE A 186 -11.33 -13.09 -3.36
C PHE A 186 -11.04 -14.58 -3.56
N ASP A 187 -10.25 -14.97 -4.57
CA ASP A 187 -10.03 -16.38 -4.87
C ASP A 187 -9.24 -17.14 -3.80
N GLY A 188 -8.48 -16.45 -2.99
CA GLY A 188 -7.56 -17.09 -2.08
C GLY A 188 -6.41 -17.79 -2.80
N VAL A 189 -5.34 -18.04 -2.08
CA VAL A 189 -4.20 -18.79 -2.59
C VAL A 189 -4.37 -20.26 -2.26
N THR A 190 -4.56 -21.10 -3.27
CA THR A 190 -4.75 -22.54 -3.09
C THR A 190 -3.44 -23.32 -3.04
N ASP A 191 -2.34 -22.74 -3.50
CA ASP A 191 -1.01 -23.36 -3.41
C ASP A 191 -0.11 -22.56 -2.47
N PRO A 192 0.10 -23.03 -1.23
CA PRO A 192 0.95 -22.37 -0.26
C PRO A 192 2.45 -22.53 -0.53
N LYS A 193 2.87 -23.27 -1.54
CA LYS A 193 4.30 -23.58 -1.76
C LYS A 193 5.13 -22.33 -2.02
N GLY A 194 5.73 -21.84 -0.94
CA GLY A 194 6.67 -20.74 -0.96
C GLY A 194 6.03 -19.37 -1.12
N ARG A 195 4.71 -19.26 -0.99
CA ARG A 195 4.03 -18.00 -1.08
C ARG A 195 3.35 -17.65 0.24
N TYR A 196 3.78 -16.55 0.79
CA TYR A 196 3.08 -15.85 1.85
C TYR A 196 2.09 -14.92 1.17
N GLY A 197 0.82 -15.12 1.39
CA GLY A 197 -0.20 -14.32 0.75
C GLY A 197 -1.46 -14.25 1.60
N TRP A 198 -2.34 -13.41 1.14
CA TRP A 198 -3.66 -13.20 1.70
C TRP A 198 -4.69 -13.79 0.76
N GLY A 199 -5.85 -14.11 1.29
CA GLY A 199 -6.96 -14.62 0.51
C GLY A 199 -8.17 -14.92 1.37
N ILE A 200 -9.22 -15.42 0.74
CA ILE A 200 -10.41 -15.92 1.42
C ILE A 200 -10.09 -17.29 2.01
N ILE A 201 -10.29 -17.41 3.32
CA ILE A 201 -10.15 -18.67 4.03
C ILE A 201 -11.39 -19.52 3.77
N GLN A 202 -11.20 -20.77 3.43
CA GLN A 202 -12.29 -21.71 3.12
C GLN A 202 -12.28 -22.92 4.07
N ASP A 203 -11.88 -22.72 5.31
CA ASP A 203 -11.67 -23.82 6.24
C ASP A 203 -12.00 -23.42 7.68
N ARG A 204 -11.83 -24.37 8.57
CA ARG A 204 -11.92 -24.21 10.02
C ARG A 204 -10.54 -24.21 10.64
N TRP A 205 -10.33 -23.33 11.59
CA TRP A 205 -9.11 -23.30 12.40
C TRP A 205 -9.40 -23.83 13.80
N GLY A 206 -9.14 -25.14 14.01
CA GLY A 206 -9.54 -25.82 15.21
C GLY A 206 -11.07 -25.82 15.37
N PRO A 207 -11.61 -25.34 16.51
CA PRO A 207 -13.07 -25.29 16.72
C PRO A 207 -13.76 -24.12 16.00
N TYR A 208 -12.99 -23.16 15.45
CA TYR A 208 -13.53 -21.93 14.89
C TYR A 208 -13.80 -22.06 13.41
N ASP A 209 -14.97 -21.66 12.97
CA ASP A 209 -15.28 -21.46 11.58
C ASP A 209 -14.77 -20.07 11.16
N VAL A 210 -13.79 -20.05 10.27
CA VAL A 210 -13.19 -18.83 9.72
C VAL A 210 -13.46 -18.69 8.23
N SER A 211 -14.37 -19.51 7.70
CA SER A 211 -14.74 -19.48 6.28
C SER A 211 -15.27 -18.11 5.89
N GLY A 212 -14.79 -17.59 4.79
CA GLY A 212 -15.18 -16.28 4.26
C GLY A 212 -14.42 -15.08 4.86
N LEU A 213 -13.60 -15.28 5.88
CA LEU A 213 -12.71 -14.22 6.34
C LEU A 213 -11.52 -14.08 5.39
N GLN A 214 -11.06 -12.86 5.22
CA GLN A 214 -9.77 -12.60 4.59
C GLN A 214 -8.66 -12.63 5.64
N GLY A 215 -7.56 -13.26 5.31
CA GLY A 215 -6.43 -13.37 6.21
C GLY A 215 -5.20 -13.94 5.55
N SER A 216 -4.15 -14.05 6.35
CA SER A 216 -2.93 -14.73 5.93
C SER A 216 -3.18 -16.23 5.83
N ILE A 217 -2.90 -16.79 4.67
CA ILE A 217 -3.02 -18.22 4.37
C ILE A 217 -1.65 -18.90 4.29
N THR A 218 -0.68 -18.37 5.01
CA THR A 218 0.67 -18.90 5.10
C THR A 218 0.74 -20.21 5.89
N ASP A 219 1.85 -20.90 5.78
CA ASP A 219 2.12 -22.16 6.42
C ASP A 219 1.64 -22.29 7.85
N GLY A 220 0.90 -23.36 8.11
CA GLY A 220 0.51 -23.75 9.45
C GLY A 220 -0.55 -22.87 10.14
N GLY A 221 -1.27 -22.07 9.37
CA GLY A 221 -2.33 -21.22 9.85
C GLY A 221 -1.80 -19.83 10.23
N GLY A 222 -1.86 -18.93 9.31
CA GLY A 222 -1.62 -17.52 9.51
C GLY A 222 -2.63 -16.92 10.51
N TYR A 223 -3.05 -15.73 10.28
CA TYR A 223 -4.06 -15.07 11.12
C TYR A 223 -5.18 -14.49 10.28
N ALA A 224 -6.38 -14.50 10.83
CA ALA A 224 -7.54 -13.84 10.27
C ALA A 224 -8.33 -13.16 11.36
N PHE A 225 -8.89 -12.01 11.05
CA PHE A 225 -9.80 -11.33 11.94
C PHE A 225 -10.77 -10.46 11.16
N PHE A 226 -11.94 -10.27 11.71
CA PHE A 226 -13.06 -9.59 11.04
C PHE A 226 -12.69 -8.20 10.53
N MET A 227 -12.04 -7.40 11.35
CA MET A 227 -11.63 -6.03 10.97
C MET A 227 -10.69 -6.01 9.77
N ASN A 228 -9.89 -7.05 9.60
CA ASN A 228 -9.01 -7.16 8.46
C ASN A 228 -9.80 -7.40 7.17
N SER A 229 -10.81 -8.25 7.23
CA SER A 229 -11.72 -8.48 6.09
C SER A 229 -12.41 -7.18 5.64
N VAL A 230 -12.88 -6.38 6.59
CA VAL A 230 -13.47 -5.06 6.29
C VAL A 230 -12.42 -4.13 5.66
N LYS A 231 -11.21 -4.08 6.21
CA LYS A 231 -10.11 -3.24 5.69
C LYS A 231 -9.77 -3.60 4.23
N MET A 232 -9.73 -4.89 3.90
CA MET A 232 -9.36 -5.34 2.55
C MET A 232 -10.38 -4.97 1.48
N VAL A 233 -11.66 -4.96 1.81
CA VAL A 233 -12.71 -4.62 0.84
C VAL A 233 -13.04 -3.13 0.81
N TRP A 234 -12.66 -2.38 1.82
CA TRP A 234 -12.99 -0.96 1.92
C TRP A 234 -12.60 -0.13 0.67
N PRO A 235 -11.40 -0.27 0.08
CA PRO A 235 -11.05 0.49 -1.12
C PRO A 235 -11.88 0.14 -2.36
N LEU A 236 -12.58 -1.01 -2.33
CA LEU A 236 -13.39 -1.50 -3.46
C LEU A 236 -14.87 -1.06 -3.34
N LEU A 237 -15.25 -0.40 -2.26
CA LEU A 237 -16.60 0.13 -2.09
C LEU A 237 -16.73 1.47 -2.84
N PRO A 238 -17.92 1.73 -3.44
CA PRO A 238 -18.19 2.97 -4.15
C PRO A 238 -18.23 4.20 -3.24
#